data_f7fc21023158f871106ca0a61a00ba7f
#
_entry.id   f7fc21023158f871106ca0a61a00ba7f
#
_cell.length_a   1.000
_cell.length_b   1.000
_cell.length_c   1.000
_cell.angle_alpha   90.00
_cell.angle_beta   90.00
_cell.angle_gamma   90.00
#
_symmetry.space_group_name_H-M   'P 1'
#
loop_
_entity.id
_entity.type
_entity.pdbx_description
1 polymer ?
#
loop_
_entity_poly.entity_id
_entity_poly.type
_entity_poly.pdbx_seq_one_letter_code
_entity_poly.pdbx_strand_id
1 'polypeptide(L)'
;LPVITSIYPYIKYNYTSPILSIRSIGAQSHSKHFRMFFLGAQYIITFLLVVLSLYFNRQLGMLLNTEPGFRTKNIMNVNLVYESKDFSSYTYESMQQRRQRVMQLDNELNTCPFIELYEPSYENILTPTFGTNYLNNKGEKVFLNIHYATPAFFKLYDIKVIEGEIPDINKEDRRTVFVVNKAALKALGYTSINGVGVIEENQKRANANASLQPIVAVVEDYFEGHLTSGIKPTIYPVGARFSGDLYQIAYTPGKKKEVIDFLRNLEYKVYGSEDFE
;
A
#
# COMPACT_ATOMS: atom_id res chain seq x y z
N LEU A 1 20.17 6.76 -29.03
CA LEU A 1 20.98 7.98 -29.29
C LEU A 1 22.11 7.74 -30.26
N PRO A 2 23.01 6.71 -30.18
CA PRO A 2 24.13 6.55 -31.12
C PRO A 2 23.70 6.37 -32.57
N VAL A 3 22.56 5.73 -32.86
CA VAL A 3 22.04 5.55 -34.20
C VAL A 3 21.66 6.89 -34.85
N ILE A 4 21.00 7.79 -34.13
CA ILE A 4 20.58 9.11 -34.64
C ILE A 4 21.79 10.00 -34.91
N THR A 5 22.82 9.96 -34.06
CA THR A 5 24.06 10.73 -34.26
C THR A 5 24.92 10.19 -35.39
N SER A 6 24.80 8.92 -35.77
CA SER A 6 25.53 8.28 -36.84
C SER A 6 24.88 8.49 -38.22
N ILE A 7 23.59 8.77 -38.31
CA ILE A 7 22.84 8.94 -39.56
C ILE A 7 23.37 10.14 -40.37
N TYR A 8 23.63 11.27 -39.70
CA TYR A 8 24.11 12.47 -40.39
C TYR A 8 25.52 12.31 -41.00
N PRO A 9 26.55 11.80 -40.28
CA PRO A 9 27.84 11.48 -40.90
C PRO A 9 27.71 10.45 -42.01
N TYR A 10 26.92 9.40 -41.84
CA TYR A 10 26.72 8.36 -42.84
C TYR A 10 26.15 8.91 -44.15
N ILE A 11 25.10 9.71 -44.14
CA ILE A 11 24.50 10.34 -45.31
C ILE A 11 25.52 11.28 -45.97
N LYS A 12 26.21 12.11 -45.19
CA LYS A 12 27.17 13.07 -45.70
C LYS A 12 28.37 12.40 -46.40
N TYR A 13 28.89 11.31 -45.83
CA TYR A 13 30.03 10.61 -46.41
C TYR A 13 29.65 9.74 -47.61
N ASN A 14 28.44 9.21 -47.69
CA ASN A 14 28.00 8.41 -48.85
C ASN A 14 27.71 9.24 -50.11
N TYR A 15 27.36 10.52 -49.95
CA TYR A 15 27.00 11.41 -51.06
C TYR A 15 28.12 12.39 -51.45
N THR A 16 29.26 12.40 -50.78
CA THR A 16 30.42 13.25 -51.18
C THR A 16 31.48 12.44 -51.86
N SER A 17 31.76 12.81 -53.12
CA SER A 17 32.88 12.24 -53.87
C SER A 17 34.20 12.51 -53.13
N PRO A 18 35.11 11.53 -53.01
CA PRO A 18 36.42 11.71 -52.34
C PRO A 18 37.26 12.84 -52.95
N ILE A 19 37.13 13.09 -54.24
CA ILE A 19 37.85 14.14 -54.97
C ILE A 19 37.37 15.54 -54.62
N LEU A 20 36.06 15.72 -54.31
CA LEU A 20 35.50 16.99 -53.87
C LEU A 20 35.90 17.32 -52.43
N SER A 21 36.11 16.32 -51.57
CA SER A 21 36.54 16.50 -50.19
C SER A 21 37.97 17.06 -50.10
N ILE A 22 38.85 16.71 -51.01
CA ILE A 22 40.24 17.23 -51.04
C ILE A 22 40.29 18.67 -51.58
N ARG A 23 39.37 19.03 -52.49
CA ARG A 23 39.31 20.38 -53.08
C ARG A 23 38.59 21.43 -52.23
N SER A 24 37.80 21.02 -51.23
CA SER A 24 36.97 21.91 -50.42
C SER A 24 37.63 22.44 -49.16
N ILE A 25 38.98 22.32 -49.04
CA ILE A 25 39.73 22.83 -47.88
C ILE A 25 39.64 24.37 -47.73
N GLY A 26 39.15 25.07 -48.81
CA GLY A 26 38.99 26.52 -48.79
C GLY A 26 37.61 27.11 -48.52
N ALA A 27 36.53 26.29 -48.41
CA ALA A 27 35.13 26.78 -48.26
C ALA A 27 34.52 26.41 -46.93
N GLN A 28 35.12 26.85 -45.82
CA GLN A 28 34.74 26.42 -44.47
C GLN A 28 33.83 27.40 -43.69
N SER A 29 33.07 28.27 -44.33
CA SER A 29 32.27 29.25 -43.55
C SER A 29 30.94 28.70 -43.03
N HIS A 30 30.21 27.87 -43.76
CA HIS A 30 28.94 27.32 -43.33
C HIS A 30 29.04 26.21 -42.25
N SER A 31 30.13 25.49 -42.18
CA SER A 31 30.37 24.39 -41.24
C SER A 31 30.57 24.85 -39.79
N LYS A 32 31.05 26.08 -39.57
CA LYS A 32 31.35 26.56 -38.20
C LYS A 32 30.09 26.86 -37.37
N HIS A 33 29.09 27.48 -37.97
CA HIS A 33 27.83 27.82 -37.28
C HIS A 33 27.04 26.56 -36.91
N PHE A 34 27.02 25.57 -37.81
CA PHE A 34 26.34 24.31 -37.56
C PHE A 34 27.00 23.50 -36.43
N ARG A 35 28.35 23.46 -36.42
CA ARG A 35 29.10 22.85 -35.31
C ARG A 35 28.85 23.54 -33.98
N MET A 36 28.80 24.89 -33.99
CA MET A 36 28.57 25.68 -32.80
C MET A 36 27.15 25.49 -32.27
N PHE A 37 26.16 25.38 -33.16
CA PHE A 37 24.79 25.06 -32.81
C PHE A 37 24.68 23.65 -32.16
N PHE A 38 25.31 22.62 -32.75
CA PHE A 38 25.30 21.28 -32.18
C PHE A 38 26.01 21.22 -30.81
N LEU A 39 27.13 21.89 -30.66
CA LEU A 39 27.81 21.99 -29.37
C LEU A 39 26.92 22.69 -28.34
N GLY A 40 26.30 23.81 -28.69
CA GLY A 40 25.35 24.51 -27.79
C GLY A 40 24.17 23.62 -27.37
N ALA A 41 23.57 22.92 -28.36
CA ALA A 41 22.48 21.98 -28.09
C ALA A 41 22.91 20.83 -27.15
N GLN A 42 24.13 20.29 -27.37
CA GLN A 42 24.70 19.27 -26.50
C GLN A 42 24.88 19.75 -25.07
N TYR A 43 25.41 20.96 -24.87
CA TYR A 43 25.56 21.53 -23.53
C TYR A 43 24.21 21.75 -22.85
N ILE A 44 23.22 22.25 -23.57
CA ILE A 44 21.84 22.44 -23.03
C ILE A 44 21.27 21.10 -22.59
N ILE A 45 21.35 20.07 -23.45
CA ILE A 45 20.83 18.73 -23.11
C ILE A 45 21.56 18.16 -21.90
N THR A 46 22.90 18.26 -21.86
CA THR A 46 23.70 17.77 -20.73
C THR A 46 23.31 18.50 -19.44
N PHE A 47 23.16 19.82 -19.50
CA PHE A 47 22.76 20.62 -18.34
C PHE A 47 21.37 20.22 -17.84
N LEU A 48 20.40 20.04 -18.75
CA LEU A 48 19.05 19.57 -18.39
C LEU A 48 19.09 18.19 -17.72
N LEU A 49 19.90 17.25 -18.25
CA LEU A 49 20.04 15.92 -17.66
C LEU A 49 20.66 15.98 -16.26
N VAL A 50 21.64 16.84 -16.04
CA VAL A 50 22.22 17.04 -14.69
C VAL A 50 21.17 17.60 -13.73
N VAL A 51 20.43 18.63 -14.13
CA VAL A 51 19.37 19.23 -13.30
C VAL A 51 18.29 18.20 -12.97
N LEU A 52 17.83 17.44 -13.95
CA LEU A 52 16.86 16.37 -13.75
C LEU A 52 17.38 15.30 -12.80
N SER A 53 18.64 14.89 -12.96
CA SER A 53 19.27 13.89 -12.08
C SER A 53 19.33 14.37 -10.63
N LEU A 54 19.70 15.61 -10.39
CA LEU A 54 19.71 16.20 -9.05
C LEU A 54 18.30 16.32 -8.47
N TYR A 55 17.33 16.70 -9.30
CA TYR A 55 15.92 16.76 -8.88
C TYR A 55 15.37 15.38 -8.47
N PHE A 56 15.61 14.35 -9.29
CA PHE A 56 15.19 12.99 -8.97
C PHE A 56 15.89 12.43 -7.72
N ASN A 57 17.19 12.69 -7.55
CA ASN A 57 17.89 12.30 -6.32
C ASN A 57 17.29 12.94 -5.08
N ARG A 58 16.95 14.23 -5.16
CA ARG A 58 16.31 14.93 -4.03
C ARG A 58 14.91 14.39 -3.75
N GLN A 59 14.09 14.12 -4.79
CA GLN A 59 12.78 13.50 -4.63
C GLN A 59 12.88 12.10 -4.02
N LEU A 60 13.81 11.27 -4.51
CA LEU A 60 14.04 9.94 -3.96
C LEU A 60 14.45 10.00 -2.48
N GLY A 61 15.39 10.90 -2.15
CA GLY A 61 15.79 11.13 -0.77
C GLY A 61 14.63 11.56 0.13
N MET A 62 13.75 12.43 -0.34
CA MET A 62 12.54 12.81 0.39
C MET A 62 11.60 11.63 0.60
N LEU A 63 11.33 10.84 -0.44
CA LEU A 63 10.45 9.67 -0.36
C LEU A 63 10.99 8.60 0.60
N LEU A 64 12.31 8.34 0.55
CA LEU A 64 12.94 7.33 1.40
C LEU A 64 13.04 7.74 2.88
N ASN A 65 13.08 9.04 3.16
CA ASN A 65 13.20 9.58 4.53
C ASN A 65 11.87 10.04 5.12
N THR A 66 10.77 9.98 4.36
CA THR A 66 9.44 10.32 4.89
C THR A 66 8.91 9.14 5.69
N GLU A 67 8.62 9.35 6.96
CA GLU A 67 7.99 8.36 7.80
C GLU A 67 6.54 8.14 7.33
N PRO A 68 6.14 6.91 7.02
CA PRO A 68 4.78 6.63 6.52
C PRO A 68 3.70 6.78 7.60
N GLY A 69 4.06 6.95 8.87
CA GLY A 69 3.14 7.06 9.99
C GLY A 69 2.77 5.72 10.63
N PHE A 70 3.43 4.64 10.23
CA PHE A 70 3.25 3.30 10.80
C PHE A 70 4.57 2.50 10.79
N ARG A 71 4.62 1.45 11.60
CA ARG A 71 5.77 0.53 11.65
C ARG A 71 5.92 -0.23 10.34
N THR A 72 7.09 -0.13 9.69
CA THR A 72 7.43 -0.85 8.46
C THR A 72 8.47 -1.95 8.67
N LYS A 73 9.20 -1.90 9.78
CA LYS A 73 10.32 -2.81 10.05
C LYS A 73 9.85 -4.10 10.72
N ASN A 74 10.45 -5.21 10.31
CA ASN A 74 10.20 -6.54 10.87
C ASN A 74 8.73 -6.97 10.76
N ILE A 75 8.08 -6.61 9.67
CA ILE A 75 6.76 -7.07 9.28
C ILE A 75 6.89 -7.80 7.94
N MET A 76 6.21 -8.92 7.80
CA MET A 76 6.07 -9.64 6.54
C MET A 76 4.61 -9.93 6.26
N ASN A 77 4.26 -9.99 4.98
CA ASN A 77 2.95 -10.38 4.51
C ASN A 77 3.07 -11.75 3.86
N VAL A 78 2.24 -12.69 4.29
CA VAL A 78 2.26 -14.07 3.82
C VAL A 78 0.83 -14.55 3.59
N ASN A 79 0.58 -15.17 2.45
CA ASN A 79 -0.69 -15.87 2.24
C ASN A 79 -0.59 -17.26 2.87
N LEU A 80 -1.35 -17.51 3.93
CA LEU A 80 -1.37 -18.79 4.62
C LEU A 80 -2.66 -19.57 4.42
N VAL A 81 -3.65 -18.99 3.76
CA VAL A 81 -4.92 -19.66 3.47
C VAL A 81 -5.10 -19.71 1.96
N TYR A 82 -4.99 -20.90 1.41
CA TYR A 82 -5.21 -21.13 -0.02
C TYR A 82 -6.65 -21.59 -0.22
N GLU A 83 -7.44 -20.79 -0.89
CA GLU A 83 -8.75 -21.21 -1.37
C GLU A 83 -8.66 -21.70 -2.81
N SER A 84 -9.38 -22.78 -3.10
CA SER A 84 -9.68 -23.15 -4.47
C SER A 84 -10.38 -21.95 -5.14
N LYS A 85 -9.84 -21.44 -6.26
CA LYS A 85 -10.40 -20.33 -7.03
C LYS A 85 -11.77 -20.65 -7.66
N ASP A 86 -12.28 -21.83 -7.43
CA ASP A 86 -13.56 -22.29 -7.97
C ASP A 86 -14.70 -21.86 -7.05
N PHE A 87 -15.36 -20.77 -7.38
CA PHE A 87 -16.56 -20.26 -6.69
C PHE A 87 -17.68 -21.30 -6.60
N SER A 88 -17.66 -22.35 -7.43
CA SER A 88 -18.64 -23.44 -7.42
C SER A 88 -18.46 -24.41 -6.24
N SER A 89 -17.37 -24.33 -5.51
CA SER A 89 -17.01 -25.24 -4.41
C SER A 89 -17.34 -24.71 -3.00
N TYR A 90 -18.02 -23.57 -2.87
CA TYR A 90 -18.46 -23.04 -1.57
C TYR A 90 -19.63 -23.86 -1.01
N THR A 91 -19.29 -25.02 -0.47
CA THR A 91 -20.21 -25.86 0.30
C THR A 91 -20.07 -25.58 1.79
N TYR A 92 -21.09 -25.92 2.57
CA TYR A 92 -21.00 -25.84 4.04
C TYR A 92 -19.78 -26.62 4.57
N GLU A 93 -19.45 -27.74 3.94
CA GLU A 93 -18.32 -28.59 4.29
C GLU A 93 -16.98 -27.90 4.02
N SER A 94 -16.82 -27.24 2.88
CA SER A 94 -15.61 -26.46 2.56
C SER A 94 -15.40 -25.29 3.54
N MET A 95 -16.46 -24.63 3.96
CA MET A 95 -16.39 -23.57 4.98
C MET A 95 -15.98 -24.10 6.36
N GLN A 96 -16.44 -25.30 6.75
CA GLN A 96 -16.03 -25.93 7.99
C GLN A 96 -14.55 -26.34 7.96
N GLN A 97 -14.09 -26.91 6.84
CA GLN A 97 -12.67 -27.27 6.66
C GLN A 97 -11.78 -26.01 6.70
N ARG A 98 -12.17 -24.94 6.02
CA ARG A 98 -11.46 -23.65 6.09
C ARG A 98 -11.36 -23.15 7.52
N ARG A 99 -12.47 -23.16 8.28
CA ARG A 99 -12.47 -22.73 9.68
C ARG A 99 -11.51 -23.57 10.53
N GLN A 100 -11.50 -24.89 10.33
CA GLN A 100 -10.57 -25.76 11.06
C GLN A 100 -9.10 -25.46 10.73
N ARG A 101 -8.78 -25.21 9.44
CA ARG A 101 -7.43 -24.80 9.02
C ARG A 101 -7.00 -23.47 9.63
N VAL A 102 -7.86 -22.47 9.60
CA VAL A 102 -7.58 -21.16 10.22
C VAL A 102 -7.34 -21.32 11.72
N MET A 103 -8.14 -22.12 12.42
CA MET A 103 -7.91 -22.39 13.84
C MET A 103 -6.59 -23.10 14.10
N GLN A 104 -6.21 -24.05 13.23
CA GLN A 104 -4.93 -24.74 13.31
C GLN A 104 -3.77 -23.79 13.07
N LEU A 105 -3.85 -22.92 12.03
CA LEU A 105 -2.86 -21.89 11.73
C LEU A 105 -2.67 -20.95 12.93
N ASP A 106 -3.76 -20.45 13.49
CA ASP A 106 -3.73 -19.56 14.66
C ASP A 106 -3.05 -20.21 15.88
N ASN A 107 -3.38 -21.48 16.16
CA ASN A 107 -2.77 -22.20 17.28
C ASN A 107 -1.27 -22.39 17.07
N GLU A 108 -0.85 -22.79 15.87
CA GLU A 108 0.56 -22.99 15.55
C GLU A 108 1.36 -21.67 15.53
N LEU A 109 0.81 -20.59 14.94
CA LEU A 109 1.47 -19.29 14.92
C LEU A 109 1.79 -18.79 16.33
N ASN A 110 0.90 -19.03 17.29
CA ASN A 110 1.12 -18.68 18.70
C ASN A 110 2.23 -19.51 19.37
N THR A 111 2.68 -20.61 18.78
CA THR A 111 3.78 -21.43 19.33
C THR A 111 5.16 -20.92 18.92
N CYS A 112 5.24 -20.09 17.89
CA CYS A 112 6.51 -19.58 17.40
C CYS A 112 7.06 -18.46 18.28
N PRO A 113 8.20 -18.64 18.97
CA PRO A 113 8.72 -17.64 19.91
C PRO A 113 9.27 -16.38 19.21
N PHE A 114 9.41 -16.42 17.89
CA PHE A 114 9.92 -15.30 17.09
C PHE A 114 8.83 -14.48 16.42
N ILE A 115 7.57 -14.89 16.52
CA ILE A 115 6.40 -14.10 16.08
C ILE A 115 5.94 -13.26 17.27
N GLU A 116 5.99 -11.94 17.13
CA GLU A 116 5.56 -11.00 18.17
C GLU A 116 4.04 -10.81 18.13
N LEU A 117 3.50 -10.66 16.93
CA LEU A 117 2.08 -10.42 16.69
C LEU A 117 1.75 -10.79 15.24
N TYR A 118 0.52 -11.22 14.99
CA TYR A 118 0.02 -11.41 13.62
C TYR A 118 -1.42 -10.92 13.49
N GLU A 119 -1.76 -10.55 12.26
CA GLU A 119 -3.07 -10.05 11.85
C GLU A 119 -3.51 -10.76 10.57
N PRO A 120 -4.55 -11.61 10.62
CA PRO A 120 -5.18 -12.11 9.40
C PRO A 120 -6.03 -11.01 8.77
N SER A 121 -5.75 -10.65 7.53
CA SER A 121 -6.40 -9.55 6.84
C SER A 121 -6.75 -9.90 5.39
N TYR A 122 -7.71 -9.20 4.82
CA TYR A 122 -7.98 -9.27 3.38
C TYR A 122 -7.01 -8.43 2.56
N GLU A 123 -6.41 -7.41 3.15
CA GLU A 123 -5.61 -6.41 2.49
C GLU A 123 -4.42 -6.02 3.36
N ASN A 124 -3.32 -5.65 2.73
CA ASN A 124 -2.20 -5.08 3.48
C ASN A 124 -2.45 -3.57 3.73
N ILE A 125 -1.71 -2.99 4.68
CA ILE A 125 -1.84 -1.57 5.05
C ILE A 125 -1.63 -0.60 3.88
N LEU A 126 -0.95 -1.01 2.82
CA LEU A 126 -0.66 -0.20 1.63
C LEU A 126 -1.67 -0.42 0.50
N THR A 127 -2.55 -1.40 0.61
CA THR A 127 -3.55 -1.68 -0.43
C THR A 127 -4.58 -0.55 -0.45
N PRO A 128 -4.88 0.03 -1.63
CA PRO A 128 -5.93 1.02 -1.73
C PRO A 128 -7.28 0.44 -1.32
N THR A 129 -7.85 0.99 -0.28
CA THR A 129 -9.16 0.58 0.22
C THR A 129 -10.27 1.11 -0.68
N PHE A 130 -11.39 0.38 -0.75
CA PHE A 130 -12.60 0.94 -1.34
C PHE A 130 -13.25 1.92 -0.34
N GLY A 131 -14.09 2.81 -0.85
CA GLY A 131 -14.77 3.77 0.01
C GLY A 131 -16.26 3.80 -0.26
N THR A 132 -17.02 4.28 0.70
CA THR A 132 -18.45 4.51 0.58
C THR A 132 -18.87 5.80 1.30
N ASN A 133 -20.11 6.22 1.08
CA ASN A 133 -20.66 7.39 1.78
C ASN A 133 -21.19 6.99 3.15
N TYR A 134 -20.75 7.74 4.15
CA TYR A 134 -21.29 7.72 5.50
C TYR A 134 -22.08 8.99 5.77
N LEU A 135 -23.09 8.89 6.61
CA LEU A 135 -23.84 10.03 7.12
C LEU A 135 -23.33 10.37 8.52
N ASN A 136 -23.08 11.65 8.76
CA ASN A 136 -22.74 12.17 10.08
C ASN A 136 -24.00 12.45 10.92
N ASN A 137 -23.86 12.98 12.14
CA ASN A 137 -24.98 13.30 13.03
C ASN A 137 -25.96 14.32 12.43
N LYS A 138 -25.51 15.14 11.45
CA LYS A 138 -26.34 16.12 10.74
C LYS A 138 -27.04 15.54 9.52
N GLY A 139 -26.77 14.28 9.17
CA GLY A 139 -27.24 13.63 7.95
C GLY A 139 -26.50 14.04 6.69
N GLU A 140 -25.35 14.70 6.81
CA GLU A 140 -24.52 15.07 5.69
C GLU A 140 -23.71 13.87 5.21
N LYS A 141 -23.55 13.74 3.88
CA LYS A 141 -22.79 12.65 3.26
C LYS A 141 -21.30 12.97 3.23
N VAL A 142 -20.51 12.06 3.72
CA VAL A 142 -19.04 12.11 3.70
C VAL A 142 -18.51 10.83 3.11
N PHE A 143 -17.67 10.94 2.09
CA PHE A 143 -16.99 9.78 1.52
C PHE A 143 -15.80 9.39 2.40
N LEU A 144 -15.81 8.15 2.89
CA LEU A 144 -14.72 7.59 3.71
C LEU A 144 -14.18 6.33 3.05
N ASN A 145 -12.87 6.16 3.09
CA ASN A 145 -12.25 4.88 2.78
C ASN A 145 -12.52 3.91 3.93
N ILE A 146 -12.64 2.63 3.60
CA ILE A 146 -12.90 1.57 4.59
C ILE A 146 -11.68 0.66 4.64
N HIS A 147 -11.17 0.42 5.83
CA HIS A 147 -10.17 -0.61 6.09
C HIS A 147 -10.67 -1.50 7.23
N TYR A 148 -10.99 -2.75 6.91
CA TYR A 148 -11.40 -3.71 7.93
C TYR A 148 -10.20 -4.14 8.77
N ALA A 149 -10.33 -4.08 10.08
CA ALA A 149 -9.24 -4.34 10.99
C ALA A 149 -9.70 -5.16 12.21
N THR A 150 -8.76 -5.85 12.86
CA THR A 150 -8.91 -6.30 14.23
C THR A 150 -8.17 -5.34 15.18
N PRO A 151 -8.34 -5.45 16.52
CA PRO A 151 -7.54 -4.67 17.44
C PRO A 151 -6.02 -4.91 17.32
N ALA A 152 -5.61 -6.08 16.83
CA ALA A 152 -4.22 -6.43 16.60
C ALA A 152 -3.57 -5.61 15.48
N PHE A 153 -4.32 -5.19 14.46
CA PHE A 153 -3.84 -4.35 13.36
C PHE A 153 -3.15 -3.08 13.87
N PHE A 154 -3.78 -2.35 14.76
CA PHE A 154 -3.24 -1.09 15.28
C PHE A 154 -1.97 -1.30 16.10
N LYS A 155 -1.90 -2.39 16.87
CA LYS A 155 -0.72 -2.79 17.65
C LYS A 155 0.43 -3.24 16.75
N LEU A 156 0.14 -4.03 15.70
CA LEU A 156 1.12 -4.56 14.75
C LEU A 156 1.84 -3.45 14.01
N TYR A 157 1.09 -2.44 13.57
CA TYR A 157 1.62 -1.30 12.84
C TYR A 157 2.00 -0.10 13.72
N ASP A 158 1.90 -0.22 15.04
CA ASP A 158 2.19 0.86 16.01
C ASP A 158 1.41 2.16 15.69
N ILE A 159 0.15 2.01 15.28
CA ILE A 159 -0.74 3.13 14.99
C ILE A 159 -1.26 3.68 16.30
N LYS A 160 -0.93 4.93 16.60
CA LYS A 160 -1.27 5.56 17.88
C LYS A 160 -2.75 5.91 17.97
N VAL A 161 -3.39 5.53 19.08
CA VAL A 161 -4.71 6.03 19.45
C VAL A 161 -4.55 7.42 20.08
N ILE A 162 -5.31 8.41 19.57
CA ILE A 162 -5.23 9.79 19.99
C ILE A 162 -6.34 10.12 20.98
N GLU A 163 -7.53 9.59 20.72
CA GLU A 163 -8.71 9.81 21.52
C GLU A 163 -9.54 8.52 21.61
N GLY A 164 -10.14 8.26 22.75
CA GLY A 164 -10.92 7.06 22.99
C GLY A 164 -10.07 5.82 23.24
N GLU A 165 -10.67 4.65 23.06
CA GLU A 165 -10.03 3.35 23.27
C GLU A 165 -10.57 2.34 22.28
N ILE A 166 -9.68 1.53 21.71
CA ILE A 166 -10.05 0.39 20.86
C ILE A 166 -10.29 -0.80 21.80
N PRO A 167 -11.54 -1.26 21.92
CA PRO A 167 -11.85 -2.35 22.84
C PRO A 167 -11.18 -3.64 22.40
N ASP A 168 -10.80 -4.46 23.35
CA ASP A 168 -10.35 -5.82 23.07
C ASP A 168 -11.57 -6.65 22.63
N ILE A 169 -11.51 -7.13 21.39
CA ILE A 169 -12.60 -7.89 20.75
C ILE A 169 -12.10 -9.33 20.55
N ASN A 170 -12.62 -10.24 21.36
CA ASN A 170 -12.28 -11.65 21.22
C ASN A 170 -13.01 -12.29 20.03
N LYS A 171 -12.56 -13.49 19.60
CA LYS A 171 -13.09 -14.20 18.43
C LYS A 171 -14.59 -14.58 18.51
N GLU A 172 -15.17 -14.59 19.70
CA GLU A 172 -16.58 -14.91 19.93
C GLU A 172 -17.46 -13.66 19.87
N ASP A 173 -16.86 -12.50 20.04
CA ASP A 173 -17.56 -11.22 20.02
C ASP A 173 -17.99 -10.87 18.60
N ARG A 174 -19.27 -10.67 18.41
CA ARG A 174 -19.87 -10.33 17.12
C ARG A 174 -20.00 -8.84 16.88
N ARG A 175 -19.60 -8.02 17.85
CA ARG A 175 -19.68 -6.57 17.74
C ARG A 175 -18.66 -6.07 16.72
N THR A 176 -19.08 -5.05 16.00
CA THR A 176 -18.20 -4.22 15.18
C THR A 176 -18.25 -2.82 15.76
N VAL A 177 -17.11 -2.23 16.03
CA VAL A 177 -16.99 -0.84 16.47
C VAL A 177 -16.30 -0.03 15.39
N PHE A 178 -16.54 1.28 15.37
CA PHE A 178 -15.92 2.16 14.39
C PHE A 178 -14.79 2.97 15.01
N VAL A 179 -13.62 2.88 14.38
CA VAL A 179 -12.47 3.71 14.65
C VAL A 179 -12.25 4.59 13.42
N VAL A 180 -11.79 5.79 13.57
CA VAL A 180 -11.51 6.71 12.46
C VAL A 180 -10.11 7.31 12.59
N ASN A 181 -9.50 7.70 11.47
CA ASN A 181 -8.29 8.51 11.55
C ASN A 181 -8.65 10.00 11.72
N LYS A 182 -7.66 10.84 12.04
CA LYS A 182 -7.85 12.30 12.18
C LYS A 182 -8.51 12.94 10.97
N ALA A 183 -8.06 12.53 9.77
CA ALA A 183 -8.59 13.04 8.52
C ALA A 183 -10.09 12.76 8.37
N ALA A 184 -10.55 11.54 8.74
CA ALA A 184 -11.96 11.18 8.70
C ALA A 184 -12.78 11.91 9.77
N LEU A 185 -12.26 12.06 10.99
CA LEU A 185 -12.93 12.85 12.03
C LEU A 185 -13.20 14.28 11.54
N LYS A 186 -12.17 14.91 10.96
CA LYS A 186 -12.27 16.24 10.39
C LYS A 186 -13.24 16.30 9.20
N ALA A 187 -13.20 15.31 8.29
CA ALA A 187 -14.09 15.25 7.13
C ALA A 187 -15.56 15.10 7.56
N LEU A 188 -15.83 14.36 8.65
CA LEU A 188 -17.15 14.25 9.27
C LEU A 188 -17.61 15.53 9.96
N GLY A 189 -16.76 16.54 10.07
CA GLY A 189 -17.09 17.82 10.72
C GLY A 189 -17.01 17.77 12.26
N TYR A 190 -16.28 16.81 12.82
CA TYR A 190 -16.13 16.62 14.26
C TYR A 190 -14.75 17.06 14.75
N THR A 191 -14.68 17.47 16.00
CA THR A 191 -13.44 17.82 16.70
C THR A 191 -13.10 16.83 17.85
N SER A 192 -14.06 15.98 18.23
CA SER A 192 -13.96 14.97 19.28
C SER A 192 -14.97 13.87 19.02
N ILE A 193 -14.76 12.68 19.60
CA ILE A 193 -15.67 11.54 19.48
C ILE A 193 -16.87 11.58 20.44
N ASN A 194 -16.95 12.56 21.32
CA ASN A 194 -18.01 12.63 22.34
C ASN A 194 -19.41 12.78 21.75
N GLY A 195 -20.22 11.73 21.86
CA GLY A 195 -21.61 11.71 21.39
C GLY A 195 -21.77 11.72 19.87
N VAL A 196 -20.71 11.42 19.11
CA VAL A 196 -20.76 11.39 17.64
C VAL A 196 -20.80 9.97 17.13
N GLY A 197 -21.41 9.80 15.97
CA GLY A 197 -21.51 8.52 15.31
C GLY A 197 -21.66 8.69 13.80
N VAL A 198 -21.61 7.56 13.12
CA VAL A 198 -21.75 7.45 11.67
C VAL A 198 -22.68 6.30 11.31
N ILE A 199 -23.24 6.38 10.13
CA ILE A 199 -23.97 5.27 9.53
C ILE A 199 -23.68 5.23 8.03
N GLU A 200 -23.49 4.06 7.49
CA GLU A 200 -23.35 3.89 6.05
C GLU A 200 -24.66 4.30 5.34
N GLU A 201 -24.54 5.09 4.27
CA GLU A 201 -25.70 5.60 3.52
C GLU A 201 -26.61 4.47 3.05
N ASN A 202 -26.04 3.37 2.56
CA ASN A 202 -26.81 2.21 2.08
C ASN A 202 -27.59 1.52 3.21
N GLN A 203 -27.02 1.41 4.42
CA GLN A 203 -27.74 0.89 5.58
C GLN A 203 -28.90 1.79 5.99
N LYS A 204 -28.71 3.12 5.95
CA LYS A 204 -29.78 4.08 6.24
C LYS A 204 -30.88 4.04 5.21
N ARG A 205 -30.55 3.84 3.94
CA ARG A 205 -31.53 3.67 2.85
C ARG A 205 -32.33 2.37 3.00
N ALA A 206 -31.65 1.28 3.34
CA ALA A 206 -32.30 -0.02 3.54
C ALA A 206 -33.19 -0.05 4.79
N ASN A 207 -32.81 0.67 5.84
CA ASN A 207 -33.56 0.76 7.08
C ASN A 207 -33.55 2.21 7.61
N ALA A 208 -34.67 2.91 7.39
CA ALA A 208 -34.82 4.31 7.83
C ALA A 208 -34.68 4.48 9.36
N ASN A 209 -34.94 3.44 10.14
CA ASN A 209 -34.84 3.45 11.60
C ASN A 209 -33.43 3.03 12.09
N ALA A 210 -32.49 2.70 11.19
CA ALA A 210 -31.14 2.37 11.60
C ALA A 210 -30.48 3.56 12.30
N SER A 211 -29.90 3.30 13.47
CA SER A 211 -29.22 4.28 14.30
C SER A 211 -27.78 4.49 13.87
N LEU A 212 -27.26 5.68 14.17
CA LEU A 212 -25.83 5.98 14.07
C LEU A 212 -25.04 5.02 14.99
N GLN A 213 -23.93 4.54 14.46
CA GLN A 213 -22.99 3.73 15.22
C GLN A 213 -21.92 4.66 15.84
N PRO A 214 -21.62 4.51 17.13
CA PRO A 214 -20.66 5.39 17.78
C PRO A 214 -19.25 5.16 17.25
N ILE A 215 -18.49 6.25 17.11
CA ILE A 215 -17.05 6.23 16.90
C ILE A 215 -16.43 6.04 18.29
N VAL A 216 -15.62 5.00 18.48
CA VAL A 216 -15.04 4.64 19.79
C VAL A 216 -13.62 5.14 19.99
N ALA A 217 -12.89 5.36 18.88
CA ALA A 217 -11.52 5.86 18.94
C ALA A 217 -11.13 6.65 17.68
N VAL A 218 -10.16 7.54 17.85
CA VAL A 218 -9.45 8.22 16.77
C VAL A 218 -8.01 7.78 16.80
N VAL A 219 -7.50 7.44 15.62
CA VAL A 219 -6.09 7.07 15.43
C VAL A 219 -5.34 8.11 14.63
N GLU A 220 -4.00 8.07 14.74
CA GLU A 220 -3.10 8.91 13.97
C GLU A 220 -3.28 8.64 12.47
N ASP A 221 -3.05 9.66 11.67
CA ASP A 221 -3.03 9.55 10.22
C ASP A 221 -1.78 8.83 9.74
N TYR A 222 -1.90 8.01 8.71
CA TYR A 222 -0.78 7.43 8.01
C TYR A 222 -0.99 7.45 6.48
N PHE A 223 0.08 7.26 5.73
CA PHE A 223 0.02 7.25 4.27
C PHE A 223 -0.36 5.86 3.75
N GLU A 224 -1.55 5.74 3.17
CA GLU A 224 -1.99 4.55 2.45
C GLU A 224 -1.48 4.60 1.01
N GLY A 225 -0.60 3.68 0.64
CA GLY A 225 -0.05 3.60 -0.72
C GLY A 225 1.04 4.65 -0.99
N HIS A 226 0.87 5.49 -2.00
CA HIS A 226 1.87 6.47 -2.38
C HIS A 226 1.86 7.70 -1.47
N LEU A 227 3.02 8.13 -0.98
CA LEU A 227 3.18 9.35 -0.17
C LEU A 227 2.65 10.61 -0.88
N THR A 228 2.58 10.60 -2.21
CA THR A 228 2.04 11.69 -3.03
C THR A 228 0.51 11.75 -3.04
N SER A 229 -0.18 10.69 -2.64
CA SER A 229 -1.65 10.63 -2.64
C SER A 229 -2.30 11.42 -1.51
N GLY A 230 -1.50 11.90 -0.56
CA GLY A 230 -2.00 12.53 0.65
C GLY A 230 -2.65 11.53 1.62
N ILE A 231 -3.04 12.05 2.78
CA ILE A 231 -3.74 11.28 3.81
C ILE A 231 -5.22 11.20 3.45
N LYS A 232 -5.76 10.00 3.46
CA LYS A 232 -7.15 9.75 3.12
C LYS A 232 -8.02 9.68 4.38
N PRO A 233 -9.23 10.26 4.36
CA PRO A 233 -10.21 10.03 5.42
C PRO A 233 -10.62 8.56 5.46
N THR A 234 -10.23 7.84 6.53
CA THR A 234 -10.42 6.39 6.63
C THR A 234 -11.19 6.03 7.88
N ILE A 235 -12.18 5.16 7.72
CA ILE A 235 -12.93 4.52 8.80
C ILE A 235 -12.53 3.05 8.88
N TYR A 236 -12.33 2.58 10.09
CA TYR A 236 -11.96 1.22 10.41
C TYR A 236 -13.13 0.54 11.12
N PRO A 237 -13.90 -0.30 10.43
CA PRO A 237 -14.78 -1.26 11.11
C PRO A 237 -13.88 -2.29 11.80
N VAL A 238 -13.86 -2.28 13.13
CA VAL A 238 -13.03 -3.15 13.96
C VAL A 238 -13.87 -4.26 14.55
N GLY A 239 -13.49 -5.51 14.27
CA GLY A 239 -14.23 -6.68 14.76
C GLY A 239 -13.44 -7.99 14.60
N ALA A 240 -13.78 -8.99 15.36
CA ALA A 240 -13.11 -10.29 15.36
C ALA A 240 -13.30 -11.12 14.05
N ARG A 241 -14.18 -10.68 13.17
CA ARG A 241 -14.60 -11.46 11.98
C ARG A 241 -13.84 -11.12 10.70
N PHE A 242 -13.00 -10.13 10.76
CA PHE A 242 -12.26 -9.68 9.57
C PHE A 242 -10.97 -10.51 9.41
N SER A 243 -11.14 -11.83 9.26
CA SER A 243 -10.02 -12.73 8.98
C SER A 243 -9.93 -12.97 7.48
N GLY A 244 -8.87 -12.50 6.86
CA GLY A 244 -8.53 -12.76 5.46
C GLY A 244 -7.53 -13.90 5.30
N ASP A 245 -7.06 -14.08 4.07
CA ASP A 245 -6.10 -15.11 3.70
C ASP A 245 -4.65 -14.61 3.84
N LEU A 246 -4.48 -13.29 3.88
CA LEU A 246 -3.20 -12.61 4.06
C LEU A 246 -2.89 -12.44 5.54
N TYR A 247 -1.81 -13.07 6.00
CA TYR A 247 -1.31 -12.88 7.36
C TYR A 247 -0.19 -11.84 7.37
N GLN A 248 -0.40 -10.79 8.13
CA GLN A 248 0.59 -9.76 8.40
C GLN A 248 1.27 -10.14 9.71
N ILE A 249 2.57 -10.42 9.67
CA ILE A 249 3.30 -11.01 10.79
C ILE A 249 4.42 -10.08 11.20
N ALA A 250 4.38 -9.59 12.45
CA ALA A 250 5.48 -8.91 13.08
C ALA A 250 6.39 -9.93 13.76
N TYR A 251 7.69 -9.82 13.51
CA TYR A 251 8.67 -10.79 14.00
C TYR A 251 9.86 -10.10 14.69
N THR A 252 10.51 -10.85 15.58
CA THR A 252 11.69 -10.39 16.32
C THR A 252 12.83 -10.00 15.37
N PRO A 253 13.45 -8.82 15.55
CA PRO A 253 14.57 -8.38 14.72
C PRO A 253 15.68 -9.42 14.59
N GLY A 254 16.13 -9.66 13.36
CA GLY A 254 17.17 -10.65 13.04
C GLY A 254 16.68 -12.09 12.92
N LYS A 255 15.40 -12.38 13.19
CA LYS A 255 14.81 -13.73 13.16
C LYS A 255 13.97 -14.04 11.92
N LYS A 256 14.15 -13.24 10.86
CA LYS A 256 13.38 -13.38 9.61
C LYS A 256 13.49 -14.78 9.02
N LYS A 257 14.70 -15.35 8.99
CA LYS A 257 14.94 -16.68 8.40
C LYS A 257 14.24 -17.79 9.18
N GLU A 258 14.38 -17.74 10.51
CA GLU A 258 13.75 -18.73 11.39
C GLU A 258 12.22 -18.69 11.30
N VAL A 259 11.64 -17.49 11.15
CA VAL A 259 10.19 -17.34 10.94
C VAL A 259 9.76 -17.88 9.58
N ILE A 260 10.51 -17.61 8.51
CA ILE A 260 10.22 -18.16 7.17
C ILE A 260 10.28 -19.69 7.18
N ASP A 261 11.32 -20.26 7.80
CA ASP A 261 11.47 -21.73 7.89
C ASP A 261 10.32 -22.34 8.72
N PHE A 262 9.90 -21.68 9.79
CA PHE A 262 8.73 -22.07 10.57
C PHE A 262 7.44 -22.03 9.75
N LEU A 263 7.19 -20.94 9.02
CA LEU A 263 5.99 -20.78 8.20
C LEU A 263 5.92 -21.79 7.06
N ARG A 264 7.04 -22.11 6.43
CA ARG A 264 7.11 -23.18 5.41
C ARG A 264 6.76 -24.55 5.99
N ASN A 265 7.28 -24.89 7.15
CA ASN A 265 6.93 -26.12 7.83
C ASN A 265 5.46 -26.17 8.25
N LEU A 266 4.91 -25.03 8.69
CA LEU A 266 3.53 -24.90 9.06
C LEU A 266 2.60 -25.11 7.86
N GLU A 267 2.93 -24.51 6.72
CA GLU A 267 2.18 -24.69 5.47
C GLU A 267 2.16 -26.16 5.05
N TYR A 268 3.32 -26.79 5.03
CA TYR A 268 3.41 -28.23 4.73
C TYR A 268 2.57 -29.08 5.68
N LYS A 269 2.57 -28.75 6.98
CA LYS A 269 1.78 -29.44 7.99
C LYS A 269 0.26 -29.29 7.78
N VAL A 270 -0.18 -28.12 7.32
CA VAL A 270 -1.63 -27.79 7.18
C VAL A 270 -2.17 -28.18 5.81
N TYR A 271 -1.37 -28.01 4.76
CA TYR A 271 -1.84 -28.19 3.36
C TYR A 271 -1.18 -29.38 2.65
N GLY A 272 -0.04 -29.90 3.14
CA GLY A 272 0.69 -30.99 2.50
C GLY A 272 1.36 -30.59 1.18
N SER A 273 1.53 -29.29 0.91
CA SER A 273 2.21 -28.77 -0.29
C SER A 273 3.42 -27.92 0.10
N GLU A 274 4.36 -27.75 -0.84
CA GLU A 274 5.55 -26.91 -0.67
C GLU A 274 5.43 -25.58 -1.45
N ASP A 275 4.24 -25.16 -1.83
CA ASP A 275 3.99 -23.95 -2.65
C ASP A 275 3.99 -22.68 -1.80
N PHE A 276 5.02 -22.51 -0.97
CA PHE A 276 5.17 -21.30 -0.14
C PHE A 276 5.64 -20.13 -1.00
N GLU A 277 4.77 -19.11 -1.19
CA GLU A 277 5.05 -17.84 -1.85
C GLU A 277 5.15 -16.67 -0.85
#